data_d93389aafc905553013892230ea95112
#
_entry.id   d93389aafc905553013892230ea95112
#
_cell.length_a   1.000
_cell.length_b   1.000
_cell.length_c   1.000
_cell.angle_alpha   90.00
_cell.angle_beta   90.00
_cell.angle_gamma   90.00
#
_symmetry.space_group_name_H-M   'P 1'
#
loop_
_entity.id
_entity.type
_entity.pdbx_description
1 polymer ?
#
loop_
_entity_poly.entity_id
_entity_poly.type
_entity_poly.pdbx_seq_one_letter_code
_entity_poly.pdbx_strand_id
1 'polypeptide(L)'
;MTNNLFFTCGFQKEKDWIVAYNRERVSSVDKDKMISILNNIELNEGAAGLEFIPEPEVGISALSVQCDGERYLFTLIEYGRDGEFLIRTKSDFNGTPELVYFEGESYPACSVIEDFDFIKRVFVELLETGNVSYELMDI
;
A
#
# COMPACT_ATOMS: atom_id res chain seq x y z
N MET A 1 10.09 12.36 7.72
CA MET A 1 9.12 13.21 8.33
C MET A 1 7.73 12.98 7.81
N THR A 2 6.80 12.82 8.71
CA THR A 2 5.47 12.33 8.35
C THR A 2 4.37 13.38 8.43
N ASN A 3 4.74 14.67 8.59
CA ASN A 3 3.76 15.75 8.75
C ASN A 3 2.80 15.91 7.57
N ASN A 4 3.24 15.49 6.39
CA ASN A 4 2.44 15.56 5.17
C ASN A 4 2.04 14.18 4.64
N LEU A 5 2.09 13.17 5.49
CA LEU A 5 1.63 11.81 5.16
C LEU A 5 0.18 11.63 5.58
N PHE A 6 -0.63 11.11 4.67
CA PHE A 6 -2.07 10.95 4.86
C PHE A 6 -2.48 9.51 4.66
N PHE A 7 -3.42 9.05 5.47
CA PHE A 7 -3.95 7.69 5.42
C PHE A 7 -5.39 7.70 4.90
N THR A 8 -5.66 6.80 3.96
CA THR A 8 -6.99 6.56 3.42
C THR A 8 -7.28 5.08 3.50
N CYS A 9 -8.49 4.71 3.93
CA CYS A 9 -8.89 3.30 4.00
C CYS A 9 -10.39 3.17 3.86
N GLY A 10 -10.82 2.26 2.99
CA GLY A 10 -12.21 1.89 2.85
C GLY A 10 -12.34 0.40 2.62
N PHE A 11 -13.45 -0.19 3.02
CA PHE A 11 -13.69 -1.62 2.85
C PHE A 11 -15.18 -1.89 2.70
N GLN A 12 -15.50 -3.05 2.11
CA GLN A 12 -16.86 -3.51 1.95
C GLN A 12 -17.31 -4.23 3.21
N LYS A 13 -18.45 -3.83 3.76
CA LYS A 13 -19.06 -4.51 4.89
C LYS A 13 -20.53 -4.77 4.55
N GLU A 14 -20.87 -6.04 4.36
CA GLU A 14 -22.17 -6.45 3.88
C GLU A 14 -22.46 -5.81 2.51
N LYS A 15 -23.45 -4.94 2.43
CA LYS A 15 -23.81 -4.27 1.17
C LYS A 15 -23.25 -2.86 1.06
N ASP A 16 -22.58 -2.38 2.11
CA ASP A 16 -22.15 -0.99 2.21
C ASP A 16 -20.64 -0.85 2.08
N TRP A 17 -20.22 0.21 1.41
CA TRP A 17 -18.83 0.64 1.40
C TRP A 17 -18.60 1.56 2.59
N ILE A 18 -17.69 1.17 3.46
CA ILE A 18 -17.35 1.94 4.66
C ILE A 18 -16.04 2.68 4.41
N VAL A 19 -16.05 4.00 4.57
CA VAL A 19 -14.83 4.81 4.53
C VAL A 19 -14.38 5.03 5.97
N ALA A 20 -13.35 4.30 6.40
CA ALA A 20 -12.83 4.41 7.76
C ALA A 20 -11.98 5.66 7.94
N TYR A 21 -11.14 5.96 6.95
CA TYR A 21 -10.30 7.17 6.93
C TYR A 21 -10.32 7.75 5.52
N ASN A 22 -10.51 9.06 5.43
CA ASN A 22 -10.48 9.79 4.17
C ASN A 22 -9.43 10.88 4.25
N ARG A 23 -8.20 10.56 3.80
CA ARG A 23 -7.05 11.46 3.82
C ARG A 23 -6.79 12.08 5.19
N GLU A 24 -6.77 11.22 6.21
CA GLU A 24 -6.45 11.67 7.56
C GLU A 24 -4.93 11.81 7.74
N ARG A 25 -4.51 12.88 8.39
CA ARG A 25 -3.08 13.03 8.71
C ARG A 25 -2.64 11.90 9.64
N VAL A 26 -1.47 11.32 9.37
CA VAL A 26 -0.98 10.21 10.20
C VAL A 26 -0.70 10.63 11.64
N SER A 27 -0.50 11.92 11.91
CA SER A 27 -0.38 12.41 13.28
C SER A 27 -1.65 12.15 14.11
N SER A 28 -2.79 11.94 13.45
CA SER A 28 -4.07 11.61 14.10
C SER A 28 -4.35 10.11 14.10
N VAL A 29 -3.49 9.30 13.46
CA VAL A 29 -3.69 7.86 13.30
C VAL A 29 -2.50 7.17 13.95
N ASP A 30 -2.72 6.49 15.06
CA ASP A 30 -1.64 5.71 15.66
C ASP A 30 -1.50 4.36 14.95
N LYS A 31 -0.35 3.71 15.18
CA LYS A 31 0.01 2.45 14.58
C LYS A 31 -1.05 1.36 14.83
N ASP A 32 -1.53 1.26 16.08
CA ASP A 32 -2.47 0.20 16.45
C ASP A 32 -3.82 0.40 15.78
N LYS A 33 -4.28 1.63 15.65
CA LYS A 33 -5.50 1.95 14.91
C LYS A 33 -5.36 1.61 13.45
N MET A 34 -4.23 1.97 12.85
CA MET A 34 -3.97 1.65 11.45
C MET A 34 -4.00 0.15 11.20
N ILE A 35 -3.33 -0.63 12.03
CA ILE A 35 -3.32 -2.10 11.91
C ILE A 35 -4.73 -2.66 12.09
N SER A 36 -5.47 -2.18 13.06
CA SER A 36 -6.84 -2.63 13.32
C SER A 36 -7.73 -2.39 12.11
N ILE A 37 -7.61 -1.23 11.48
CA ILE A 37 -8.40 -0.90 10.29
C ILE A 37 -7.96 -1.71 9.09
N LEU A 38 -6.66 -1.91 8.90
CA LEU A 38 -6.14 -2.74 7.81
C LEU A 38 -6.67 -4.18 7.90
N ASN A 39 -6.86 -4.70 9.10
CA ASN A 39 -7.42 -6.04 9.29
C ASN A 39 -8.84 -6.16 8.69
N ASN A 40 -9.58 -5.08 8.58
CA ASN A 40 -10.88 -5.11 7.90
C ASN A 40 -10.75 -5.33 6.40
N ILE A 41 -9.63 -4.89 5.80
CA ILE A 41 -9.36 -5.16 4.38
C ILE A 41 -9.04 -6.63 4.18
N GLU A 42 -8.32 -7.24 5.11
CA GLU A 42 -8.00 -8.67 5.04
C GLU A 42 -9.25 -9.53 5.08
N LEU A 43 -10.25 -9.12 5.86
CA LEU A 43 -11.50 -9.87 6.03
C LEU A 43 -12.54 -9.56 4.96
N ASN A 44 -12.42 -8.42 4.29
CA ASN A 44 -13.40 -7.90 3.34
C ASN A 44 -12.69 -7.36 2.11
N GLU A 45 -13.45 -7.10 1.04
CA GLU A 45 -12.90 -6.34 -0.07
C GLU A 45 -12.63 -4.91 0.38
N GLY A 46 -11.55 -4.31 -0.11
CA GLY A 46 -11.24 -2.94 0.27
C GLY A 46 -9.94 -2.42 -0.30
N ALA A 47 -9.61 -1.22 0.10
CA ALA A 47 -8.39 -0.55 -0.32
C ALA A 47 -7.89 0.37 0.79
N ALA A 48 -6.58 0.53 0.86
CA ALA A 48 -5.95 1.45 1.79
C ALA A 48 -4.69 2.04 1.16
N GLY A 49 -4.29 3.21 1.64
CA GLY A 49 -3.08 3.84 1.16
C GLY A 49 -2.53 4.87 2.11
N LEU A 50 -1.23 5.07 1.99
CA LEU A 50 -0.51 6.18 2.61
C LEU A 50 0.07 7.01 1.47
N GLU A 51 -0.12 8.32 1.51
CA GLU A 51 0.41 9.20 0.46
C GLU A 51 0.93 10.50 1.05
N PHE A 52 1.98 11.02 0.45
CA PHE A 52 2.50 12.34 0.79
C PHE A 52 1.78 13.40 -0.04
N ILE A 53 1.27 14.44 0.62
CA ILE A 53 0.61 15.58 -0.02
C ILE A 53 1.27 16.86 0.49
N PRO A 54 1.90 17.66 -0.37
CA PRO A 54 2.08 17.47 -1.82
C PRO A 54 3.07 16.36 -2.16
N GLU A 55 2.99 15.85 -3.38
CA GLU A 55 3.92 14.83 -3.86
C GLU A 55 5.35 15.34 -3.80
N PRO A 56 6.31 14.52 -3.35
CA PRO A 56 7.72 14.90 -3.40
C PRO A 56 8.25 14.84 -4.83
N GLU A 57 9.26 15.67 -5.12
CA GLU A 57 9.95 15.60 -6.40
C GLU A 57 10.82 14.34 -6.51
N VAL A 58 11.37 13.91 -5.39
CA VAL A 58 12.20 12.71 -5.27
C VAL A 58 11.79 11.97 -4.01
N GLY A 59 11.72 10.64 -4.09
CA GLY A 59 11.38 9.79 -2.97
C GLY A 59 9.98 9.19 -3.05
N ILE A 60 9.56 8.59 -1.97
CA ILE A 60 8.29 7.88 -1.91
C ILE A 60 7.11 8.85 -1.99
N SER A 61 6.19 8.58 -2.89
CA SER A 61 4.96 9.34 -3.06
C SER A 61 3.78 8.66 -2.38
N ALA A 62 3.58 7.37 -2.63
CA ALA A 62 2.39 6.66 -2.14
C ALA A 62 2.62 5.17 -2.00
N LEU A 63 1.97 4.59 -1.01
CA LEU A 63 1.89 3.15 -0.80
C LEU A 63 0.42 2.77 -0.86
N SER A 64 0.07 1.74 -1.62
CA SER A 64 -1.33 1.34 -1.75
C SER A 64 -1.51 -0.17 -1.73
N VAL A 65 -2.63 -0.60 -1.19
CA VAL A 65 -3.09 -1.98 -1.22
C VAL A 65 -4.56 -2.01 -1.62
N GLN A 66 -4.92 -2.95 -2.47
CA GLN A 66 -6.29 -3.20 -2.88
C GLN A 66 -6.55 -4.69 -2.74
N CYS A 67 -7.67 -5.07 -2.10
CA CYS A 67 -8.02 -6.46 -1.84
C CYS A 67 -9.26 -6.83 -2.64
N ASP A 68 -9.22 -7.98 -3.34
CA ASP A 68 -10.38 -8.51 -4.08
C ASP A 68 -11.13 -9.59 -3.29
N GLY A 69 -10.80 -9.78 -2.01
CA GLY A 69 -11.35 -10.84 -1.17
C GLY A 69 -10.40 -12.02 -0.97
N GLU A 70 -9.42 -12.20 -1.83
CA GLU A 70 -8.47 -13.31 -1.76
C GLU A 70 -7.01 -12.87 -1.87
N ARG A 71 -6.75 -11.89 -2.73
CA ARG A 71 -5.40 -11.46 -3.05
C ARG A 71 -5.29 -9.95 -2.87
N TYR A 72 -4.06 -9.47 -2.88
CA TYR A 72 -3.78 -8.07 -2.65
C TYR A 72 -2.90 -7.50 -3.76
N LEU A 73 -3.37 -6.44 -4.40
CA LEU A 73 -2.53 -5.65 -5.30
C LEU A 73 -1.81 -4.62 -4.43
N PHE A 74 -0.49 -4.75 -4.33
CA PHE A 74 0.32 -3.97 -3.39
C PHE A 74 1.45 -3.28 -4.13
N THR A 75 1.46 -1.95 -4.11
CA THR A 75 2.42 -1.15 -4.87
C THR A 75 2.93 0.03 -4.06
N LEU A 76 4.18 0.39 -4.33
CA LEU A 76 4.83 1.57 -3.76
C LEU A 76 5.30 2.45 -4.92
N ILE A 77 4.87 3.70 -4.93
CA ILE A 77 5.25 4.66 -5.95
C ILE A 77 6.37 5.54 -5.41
N GLU A 78 7.45 5.63 -6.17
CA GLU A 78 8.62 6.42 -5.82
C GLU A 78 9.08 7.23 -7.02
N TYR A 79 9.52 8.47 -6.79
CA TYR A 79 10.15 9.28 -7.83
C TYR A 79 11.66 9.22 -7.69
N GLY A 80 12.35 8.86 -8.77
CA GLY A 80 13.80 8.83 -8.82
C GLY A 80 14.40 10.22 -8.90
N ARG A 81 15.73 10.28 -8.86
CA ARG A 81 16.48 11.55 -8.86
C ARG A 81 16.22 12.39 -10.11
N ASP A 82 15.92 11.74 -11.23
CA ASP A 82 15.62 12.41 -12.50
C ASP A 82 14.14 12.69 -12.66
N GLY A 83 13.33 12.54 -11.60
CA GLY A 83 11.90 12.69 -11.65
C GLY A 83 11.19 11.53 -12.31
N GLU A 84 11.89 10.42 -12.55
CA GLU A 84 11.29 9.23 -13.15
C GLU A 84 10.29 8.57 -12.20
N PHE A 85 9.22 8.07 -12.79
CA PHE A 85 8.17 7.37 -12.05
C PHE A 85 8.55 5.90 -11.90
N LEU A 86 8.66 5.44 -10.67
CA LEU A 86 9.04 4.07 -10.36
C LEU A 86 7.95 3.39 -9.53
N ILE A 87 7.66 2.13 -9.86
CA ILE A 87 6.79 1.30 -9.03
C ILE A 87 7.66 0.23 -8.40
N ARG A 88 7.72 0.22 -7.06
CA ARG A 88 8.45 -0.78 -6.30
C ARG A 88 7.48 -1.86 -5.82
N THR A 89 7.93 -3.09 -5.87
CA THR A 89 7.18 -4.25 -5.39
C THR A 89 8.15 -5.16 -4.66
N LYS A 90 7.60 -6.19 -3.99
CA LYS A 90 8.44 -7.23 -3.41
C LYS A 90 8.92 -8.13 -4.55
N SER A 91 10.22 -8.42 -4.61
CA SER A 91 10.75 -9.31 -5.64
C SER A 91 10.14 -10.70 -5.51
N ASP A 92 9.85 -11.30 -6.67
CA ASP A 92 9.39 -12.66 -6.74
C ASP A 92 10.63 -13.56 -6.90
N PHE A 93 10.91 -14.37 -5.89
CA PHE A 93 12.05 -15.27 -5.89
C PHE A 93 12.00 -16.30 -7.01
N ASN A 94 10.84 -16.55 -7.59
CA ASN A 94 10.71 -17.50 -8.70
C ASN A 94 11.09 -16.88 -10.03
N GLY A 95 11.27 -15.57 -10.10
CA GLY A 95 11.77 -14.87 -11.26
C GLY A 95 10.94 -15.01 -12.53
N THR A 96 9.66 -15.40 -12.41
CA THR A 96 8.81 -15.57 -13.57
C THR A 96 8.14 -14.25 -13.93
N PRO A 97 8.27 -13.77 -15.18
CA PRO A 97 7.61 -12.54 -15.60
C PRO A 97 6.14 -12.78 -15.96
N GLU A 98 5.43 -13.53 -15.14
CA GLU A 98 4.04 -13.81 -15.36
C GLU A 98 3.17 -12.61 -15.05
N LEU A 99 2.07 -12.48 -15.80
CA LEU A 99 1.03 -11.52 -15.53
C LEU A 99 -0.12 -12.21 -14.81
N VAL A 100 -0.71 -11.52 -13.84
CA VAL A 100 -1.82 -12.02 -13.05
C VAL A 100 -2.99 -11.07 -13.20
N TYR A 101 -4.18 -11.59 -13.42
CA TYR A 101 -5.40 -10.79 -13.48
C TYR A 101 -5.82 -10.38 -12.08
N PHE A 102 -6.12 -9.09 -11.93
CA PHE A 102 -6.67 -8.55 -10.70
C PHE A 102 -7.70 -7.48 -11.09
N GLU A 103 -8.95 -7.73 -10.74
CA GLU A 103 -10.08 -6.82 -11.03
C GLU A 103 -10.15 -6.33 -12.49
N GLY A 104 -9.95 -7.25 -13.41
CA GLY A 104 -10.12 -6.96 -14.84
C GLY A 104 -8.89 -6.45 -15.54
N GLU A 105 -7.78 -6.27 -14.86
CA GLU A 105 -6.51 -5.82 -15.44
C GLU A 105 -5.39 -6.80 -15.14
N SER A 106 -4.37 -6.77 -15.99
CA SER A 106 -3.18 -7.63 -15.82
C SER A 106 -2.06 -6.85 -15.12
N TYR A 107 -1.46 -7.47 -14.11
CA TYR A 107 -0.35 -6.89 -13.35
C TYR A 107 0.80 -7.90 -13.26
N PRO A 108 2.04 -7.42 -13.08
CA PRO A 108 3.14 -8.34 -12.77
C PRO A 108 2.81 -9.17 -11.53
N ALA A 109 3.18 -10.44 -11.54
CA ALA A 109 2.87 -11.34 -10.43
C ALA A 109 3.41 -10.84 -9.09
N CYS A 110 4.56 -10.16 -9.08
CA CYS A 110 5.14 -9.60 -7.87
C CYS A 110 4.33 -8.46 -7.24
N SER A 111 3.39 -7.89 -8.00
CA SER A 111 2.48 -6.85 -7.48
C SER A 111 1.23 -7.43 -6.82
N VAL A 112 0.94 -8.71 -7.06
CA VAL A 112 -0.24 -9.38 -6.52
C VAL A 112 0.23 -10.44 -5.53
N ILE A 113 -0.01 -10.19 -4.25
CA ILE A 113 0.53 -11.03 -3.16
C ILE A 113 -0.57 -11.53 -2.25
N GLU A 114 -0.26 -12.53 -1.43
CA GLU A 114 -1.21 -13.14 -0.50
C GLU A 114 -0.83 -12.91 0.97
N ASP A 115 0.39 -12.46 1.23
CA ASP A 115 0.91 -12.27 2.59
C ASP A 115 0.52 -10.90 3.14
N PHE A 116 -0.59 -10.84 3.85
CA PHE A 116 -1.06 -9.57 4.43
C PHE A 116 -0.19 -9.10 5.59
N ASP A 117 0.47 -10.00 6.32
CA ASP A 117 1.38 -9.60 7.39
C ASP A 117 2.56 -8.80 6.84
N PHE A 118 3.06 -9.17 5.67
CA PHE A 118 4.07 -8.39 4.98
C PHE A 118 3.57 -6.99 4.65
N ILE A 119 2.34 -6.89 4.13
CA ILE A 119 1.72 -5.60 3.79
C ILE A 119 1.63 -4.70 5.01
N LYS A 120 1.17 -5.26 6.14
CA LYS A 120 1.09 -4.49 7.39
C LYS A 120 2.46 -3.99 7.85
N ARG A 121 3.50 -4.81 7.71
CA ARG A 121 4.87 -4.40 8.06
C ARG A 121 5.33 -3.20 7.26
N VAL A 122 5.04 -3.19 5.96
CA VAL A 122 5.44 -2.08 5.09
C VAL A 122 4.66 -0.81 5.45
N PHE A 123 3.36 -0.93 5.71
CA PHE A 123 2.57 0.21 6.17
C PHE A 123 3.12 0.81 7.46
N VAL A 124 3.47 -0.05 8.42
CA VAL A 124 4.02 0.41 9.70
C VAL A 124 5.38 1.09 9.50
N GLU A 125 6.24 0.52 8.67
CA GLU A 125 7.54 1.14 8.40
C GLU A 125 7.39 2.53 7.81
N LEU A 126 6.52 2.69 6.82
CA LEU A 126 6.29 4.00 6.21
C LEU A 126 5.68 4.98 7.22
N LEU A 127 4.73 4.53 8.04
CA LEU A 127 4.12 5.36 9.08
C LEU A 127 5.15 5.85 10.10
N GLU A 128 6.03 4.97 10.55
CA GLU A 128 6.98 5.27 11.61
C GLU A 128 8.23 6.01 11.13
N THR A 129 8.70 5.70 9.92
CA THR A 129 9.99 6.22 9.43
C THR A 129 9.86 7.20 8.28
N GLY A 130 8.72 7.24 7.59
CA GLY A 130 8.57 8.02 6.37
C GLY A 130 9.26 7.39 5.16
N ASN A 131 9.70 6.15 5.27
CA ASN A 131 10.43 5.45 4.22
C ASN A 131 10.07 3.96 4.20
N VAL A 132 10.37 3.30 3.10
CA VAL A 132 10.27 1.84 2.97
C VAL A 132 11.62 1.33 2.50
N SER A 133 12.21 0.43 3.28
CA SER A 133 13.54 -0.12 2.98
C SER A 133 13.52 -1.00 1.73
N TYR A 134 14.65 -1.05 1.03
CA TYR A 134 14.80 -1.96 -0.11
C TYR A 134 14.89 -3.43 0.33
N GLU A 135 15.07 -3.69 1.62
CA GLU A 135 15.00 -5.05 2.15
C GLU A 135 13.58 -5.60 2.07
N LEU A 136 12.57 -4.72 2.12
CA LEU A 136 11.17 -5.11 2.03
C LEU A 136 10.64 -5.06 0.60
N MET A 137 10.86 -3.95 -0.09
CA MET A 137 10.35 -3.77 -1.46
C MET A 137 11.51 -3.31 -2.36
N ASP A 138 12.10 -4.24 -3.07
CA ASP A 138 13.40 -4.07 -3.73
C ASP A 138 13.35 -3.90 -5.26
N ILE A 139 12.18 -3.93 -5.84
CA ILE A 139 12.03 -3.71 -7.29
C ILE A 139 10.89 -2.79 -7.63
#